data_c0080d2364f07d3905fa18cf18eac26c
#
_entry.id   c0080d2364f07d3905fa18cf18eac26c
#
_cell.length_a   1.000
_cell.length_b   1.000
_cell.length_c   1.000
_cell.angle_alpha   90.00
_cell.angle_beta   90.00
_cell.angle_gamma   90.00
#
_symmetry.space_group_name_H-M   'P 1'
#
loop_
_entity.id
_entity.type
_entity.pdbx_description
1 polymer ?
#
loop_
_entity_poly.entity_id
_entity_poly.type
_entity_poly.pdbx_seq_one_letter_code
_entity_poly.pdbx_strand_id
1 'polypeptide(L)'
;MDYGFSRKTVVILAITVIAGLVVYNVAPTQIEPGQYQLTLEIHSESIYTSQTYNVSFVSEVADDSIEYRLNGTSTNVTVTITQSVEITPDNPLQITLEAFGDDLSANEIVATLTDNESFNLTLRPNRQSGQTFIIEYQPLVNSQSAVMILTVVAILWFSEGISLVATSLLIPILIVLTDIRSPQTALAPFFDPAVALIFGGFLIGRALTKYELDKRLALLILSRGEGSGSSLILTVMGVTAFLSMWISNTASAAIMIPIALAVISRIRSVDVRDKYGKALVLGVAYSATLGGVASLVGSPPNPLAATYINSFLGVQFSFMSWIPFGLPVVLIMLPLIWRWLIFRFKLPKGIEEMNELKEISYKEYLKLGPMPTEQKLVVVIFISTIALWFTEKLPDFIAHAIGWSGHGISSAVVALIGGLSLMILRLLDEKDVSSGISWSSLLILGSGIALGGAMIDTGLSSFIALQMSGLGIFPSFLVVIIIGCIAVLVTMVASNTGAAVILIPIAIPLATGLGIDPLLIVMVIAIAVSMDFALPTGTPPSTIAYSTGKVEMREMVTTGLIVDLIAILVVTIIVVWLWGFFGLVVL
;
A
#
# COMPACT_ATOMS: atom_id res chain seq x y z
N MET A 1 22.03 21.19 -27.11
CA MET A 1 21.49 20.21 -26.15
C MET A 1 21.71 18.85 -26.78
N ASP A 2 22.68 18.11 -26.28
CA ASP A 2 22.97 16.76 -26.75
C ASP A 2 21.93 15.81 -26.16
N TYR A 3 20.92 15.45 -26.96
CA TYR A 3 19.89 14.48 -26.58
C TYR A 3 20.38 13.02 -26.76
N GLY A 4 21.67 12.79 -26.55
CA GLY A 4 22.22 11.44 -26.56
C GLY A 4 21.78 10.66 -25.31
N PHE A 5 21.04 9.56 -25.49
CA PHE A 5 20.84 8.59 -24.42
C PHE A 5 22.20 8.22 -23.81
N SER A 6 22.30 8.26 -22.49
CA SER A 6 23.54 7.82 -21.84
C SER A 6 23.81 6.35 -22.25
N ARG A 7 25.07 5.94 -22.39
CA ARG A 7 25.41 4.54 -22.66
C ARG A 7 24.76 3.59 -21.64
N LYS A 8 24.64 4.03 -20.38
CA LYS A 8 23.95 3.29 -19.32
C LYS A 8 22.47 3.07 -19.65
N THR A 9 21.74 4.09 -20.08
CA THR A 9 20.33 4.01 -20.45
C THR A 9 20.12 3.05 -21.62
N VAL A 10 20.96 3.12 -22.67
CA VAL A 10 20.87 2.21 -23.83
C VAL A 10 21.09 0.76 -23.42
N VAL A 11 22.09 0.50 -22.57
CA VAL A 11 22.37 -0.87 -22.07
C VAL A 11 21.21 -1.40 -21.24
N ILE A 12 20.65 -0.59 -20.34
CA ILE A 12 19.49 -0.99 -19.52
C ILE A 12 18.28 -1.30 -20.41
N LEU A 13 17.97 -0.45 -21.39
CA LEU A 13 16.85 -0.70 -22.31
C LEU A 13 17.06 -1.98 -23.12
N ALA A 14 18.28 -2.24 -23.60
CA ALA A 14 18.60 -3.47 -24.32
C ALA A 14 18.43 -4.71 -23.43
N ILE A 15 18.94 -4.68 -22.19
CA ILE A 15 18.77 -5.76 -21.21
C ILE A 15 17.28 -5.98 -20.91
N THR A 16 16.51 -4.90 -20.73
CA THR A 16 15.08 -4.96 -20.43
C THR A 16 14.30 -5.64 -21.57
N VAL A 17 14.56 -5.26 -22.81
CA VAL A 17 13.91 -5.88 -23.98
C VAL A 17 14.28 -7.36 -24.09
N ILE A 18 15.58 -7.70 -23.95
CA ILE A 18 16.03 -9.10 -24.01
C ILE A 18 15.40 -9.91 -22.87
N ALA A 19 15.42 -9.41 -21.64
CA ALA A 19 14.79 -10.09 -20.49
C ALA A 19 13.29 -10.29 -20.72
N GLY A 20 12.58 -9.27 -21.21
CA GLY A 20 11.16 -9.38 -21.53
C GLY A 20 10.87 -10.45 -22.58
N LEU A 21 11.67 -10.51 -23.66
CA LEU A 21 11.52 -11.52 -24.71
C LEU A 21 11.86 -12.93 -24.22
N VAL A 22 12.90 -13.08 -23.39
CA VAL A 22 13.26 -14.39 -22.78
C VAL A 22 12.12 -14.86 -21.88
N VAL A 23 11.62 -14.00 -21.01
CA VAL A 23 10.54 -14.35 -20.09
C VAL A 23 9.25 -14.67 -20.85
N TYR A 24 8.91 -13.92 -21.91
CA TYR A 24 7.77 -14.22 -22.76
C TYR A 24 7.83 -15.64 -23.35
N ASN A 25 8.99 -16.09 -23.79
CA ASN A 25 9.14 -17.42 -24.37
C ASN A 25 9.25 -18.57 -23.34
N VAL A 26 9.51 -18.26 -22.07
CA VAL A 26 9.68 -19.25 -20.99
C VAL A 26 8.47 -19.24 -20.05
N ALA A 27 7.65 -18.19 -20.09
CA ALA A 27 6.47 -18.08 -19.26
C ALA A 27 5.45 -19.19 -19.57
N PRO A 28 4.66 -19.61 -18.57
CA PRO A 28 3.68 -20.67 -18.75
C PRO A 28 2.71 -20.30 -19.85
N THR A 29 2.53 -21.22 -20.77
CA THR A 29 1.52 -21.14 -21.84
C THR A 29 0.13 -21.40 -21.23
N GLN A 30 -0.89 -21.03 -21.98
CA GLN A 30 -2.28 -21.35 -21.66
C GLN A 30 -2.44 -22.84 -21.30
N ILE A 31 -3.40 -23.15 -20.43
CA ILE A 31 -3.89 -24.53 -20.30
C ILE A 31 -4.35 -24.94 -21.71
N GLU A 32 -3.74 -25.99 -22.26
CA GLU A 32 -4.10 -26.47 -23.59
C GLU A 32 -5.58 -26.89 -23.60
N PRO A 33 -6.33 -26.63 -24.69
CA PRO A 33 -7.67 -27.16 -24.81
C PRO A 33 -7.64 -28.70 -24.66
N GLY A 34 -8.43 -29.22 -23.74
CA GLY A 34 -8.40 -30.64 -23.44
C GLY A 34 -9.51 -31.05 -22.46
N GLN A 35 -9.59 -32.34 -22.19
CA GLN A 35 -10.50 -32.87 -21.16
C GLN A 35 -9.78 -32.98 -19.83
N TYR A 36 -10.40 -32.43 -18.79
CA TYR A 36 -9.89 -32.43 -17.43
C TYR A 36 -10.89 -33.09 -16.49
N GLN A 37 -10.40 -33.64 -15.40
CA GLN A 37 -11.24 -34.14 -14.32
C GLN A 37 -11.24 -33.14 -13.17
N LEU A 38 -12.40 -32.66 -12.79
CA LEU A 38 -12.63 -31.83 -11.63
C LEU A 38 -13.06 -32.72 -10.46
N THR A 39 -12.23 -32.86 -9.46
CA THR A 39 -12.58 -33.57 -8.21
C THR A 39 -12.86 -32.54 -7.13
N LEU A 40 -14.08 -32.60 -6.58
CA LEU A 40 -14.51 -31.78 -5.46
C LEU A 40 -14.44 -32.60 -4.18
N GLU A 41 -13.63 -32.18 -3.23
CA GLU A 41 -13.50 -32.80 -1.91
C GLU A 41 -14.03 -31.85 -0.84
N ILE A 42 -14.94 -32.34 0.00
CA ILE A 42 -15.48 -31.61 1.14
C ILE A 42 -15.11 -32.40 2.40
N HIS A 43 -14.34 -31.77 3.28
CA HIS A 43 -13.88 -32.30 4.55
C HIS A 43 -14.54 -31.54 5.70
N SER A 44 -15.35 -32.21 6.53
CA SER A 44 -15.78 -31.68 7.83
C SER A 44 -15.68 -32.79 8.88
N GLU A 45 -15.72 -32.46 10.16
CA GLU A 45 -15.70 -33.48 11.24
C GLU A 45 -16.78 -34.56 11.12
N SER A 46 -17.86 -34.25 10.40
CA SER A 46 -19.02 -35.16 10.21
C SER A 46 -19.23 -35.63 8.76
N ILE A 47 -18.55 -35.05 7.77
CA ILE A 47 -18.76 -35.35 6.35
C ILE A 47 -17.42 -35.40 5.61
N TYR A 48 -17.15 -36.57 5.01
CA TYR A 48 -16.13 -36.69 3.95
C TYR A 48 -16.85 -37.11 2.68
N THR A 49 -16.79 -36.32 1.63
CA THR A 49 -17.30 -36.69 0.32
C THR A 49 -16.36 -36.21 -0.77
N SER A 50 -16.10 -37.08 -1.72
CA SER A 50 -15.32 -36.79 -2.91
C SER A 50 -16.13 -37.13 -4.14
N GLN A 51 -16.26 -36.21 -5.08
CA GLN A 51 -16.98 -36.42 -6.32
C GLN A 51 -16.17 -35.85 -7.50
N THR A 52 -16.05 -36.63 -8.57
CA THR A 52 -15.26 -36.29 -9.75
C THR A 52 -16.15 -36.01 -10.94
N TYR A 53 -15.89 -34.94 -11.64
CA TYR A 53 -16.60 -34.48 -12.84
C TYR A 53 -15.64 -34.37 -14.02
N ASN A 54 -16.10 -34.70 -15.22
CA ASN A 54 -15.35 -34.47 -16.44
C ASN A 54 -15.65 -33.06 -16.98
N VAL A 55 -14.62 -32.25 -17.11
CA VAL A 55 -14.71 -30.88 -17.60
C VAL A 55 -13.88 -30.74 -18.89
N SER A 56 -14.44 -30.13 -19.92
CA SER A 56 -13.76 -29.92 -21.19
C SER A 56 -13.41 -28.44 -21.33
N PHE A 57 -12.15 -28.15 -21.65
CA PHE A 57 -11.71 -26.81 -22.04
C PHE A 57 -11.75 -26.73 -23.57
N VAL A 58 -12.54 -25.81 -24.12
CA VAL A 58 -12.68 -25.58 -25.56
C VAL A 58 -12.67 -24.07 -25.84
N SER A 59 -12.43 -23.67 -27.07
CA SER A 59 -12.25 -22.26 -27.43
C SER A 59 -13.51 -21.47 -27.84
N GLU A 60 -14.71 -22.10 -27.85
CA GLU A 60 -16.00 -21.43 -28.20
C GLU A 60 -17.19 -21.94 -27.40
N VAL A 61 -18.20 -21.09 -27.14
CA VAL A 61 -19.21 -21.17 -26.07
C VAL A 61 -20.46 -22.01 -26.37
N ALA A 62 -20.95 -22.80 -25.38
CA ALA A 62 -22.33 -23.28 -25.28
C ALA A 62 -22.80 -23.36 -23.81
N ASP A 63 -24.04 -22.93 -23.58
CA ASP A 63 -24.61 -22.64 -22.26
C ASP A 63 -25.40 -23.88 -21.71
N ASP A 64 -24.91 -24.52 -20.61
CA ASP A 64 -25.68 -25.52 -19.85
C ASP A 64 -25.31 -25.52 -18.37
N SER A 65 -26.28 -25.35 -17.48
CA SER A 65 -26.12 -25.43 -16.02
C SER A 65 -26.51 -26.82 -15.51
N ILE A 66 -25.65 -27.41 -14.67
CA ILE A 66 -25.92 -28.72 -14.03
C ILE A 66 -26.03 -28.54 -12.52
N GLU A 67 -27.17 -28.92 -11.95
CA GLU A 67 -27.45 -28.90 -10.52
C GLU A 67 -27.25 -30.30 -9.91
N TYR A 68 -26.42 -30.44 -8.89
CA TYR A 68 -26.25 -31.69 -8.14
C TYR A 68 -26.58 -31.48 -6.66
N ARG A 69 -27.27 -32.44 -6.05
CA ARG A 69 -27.54 -32.46 -4.61
C ARG A 69 -26.75 -33.57 -3.94
N LEU A 70 -25.90 -33.23 -2.97
CA LEU A 70 -25.25 -34.18 -2.09
C LEU A 70 -26.09 -34.34 -0.82
N ASN A 71 -26.62 -35.54 -0.58
CA ASN A 71 -27.37 -35.86 0.63
C ASN A 71 -26.47 -36.55 1.64
N GLY A 72 -26.08 -35.82 2.71
CA GLY A 72 -25.43 -36.40 3.89
C GLY A 72 -26.38 -36.40 5.10
N THR A 73 -26.08 -37.19 6.11
CA THR A 73 -26.97 -37.50 7.23
C THR A 73 -27.27 -36.35 8.20
N SER A 74 -26.62 -35.18 8.12
CA SER A 74 -26.91 -34.01 8.96
C SER A 74 -26.71 -32.64 8.29
N THR A 75 -26.10 -32.57 7.11
CA THR A 75 -25.87 -31.32 6.40
C THR A 75 -26.22 -31.52 4.93
N ASN A 76 -27.14 -30.73 4.40
CA ASN A 76 -27.42 -30.70 2.97
C ASN A 76 -26.51 -29.66 2.31
N VAL A 77 -25.61 -30.11 1.44
CA VAL A 77 -24.79 -29.23 0.61
C VAL A 77 -25.36 -29.28 -0.80
N THR A 78 -25.84 -28.17 -1.32
CA THR A 78 -26.21 -28.02 -2.71
C THR A 78 -24.99 -27.47 -3.47
N VAL A 79 -24.49 -28.24 -4.42
CA VAL A 79 -23.41 -27.82 -5.31
C VAL A 79 -24.04 -27.38 -6.62
N THR A 80 -23.99 -26.10 -6.92
CA THR A 80 -24.35 -25.58 -8.23
C THR A 80 -23.06 -25.33 -8.98
N ILE A 81 -22.74 -26.17 -9.95
CA ILE A 81 -21.67 -25.90 -10.90
C ILE A 81 -22.35 -25.17 -12.06
N THR A 82 -22.10 -23.85 -12.15
CA THR A 82 -22.46 -23.11 -13.36
C THR A 82 -21.46 -23.53 -14.41
N GLN A 83 -21.80 -24.52 -15.18
CA GLN A 83 -20.94 -25.06 -16.22
C GLN A 83 -21.29 -24.35 -17.53
N SER A 84 -20.36 -23.52 -18.04
CA SER A 84 -20.16 -23.56 -19.47
C SER A 84 -19.28 -24.78 -19.75
N VAL A 85 -19.60 -25.53 -20.75
CA VAL A 85 -18.76 -26.64 -21.23
C VAL A 85 -17.40 -26.13 -21.70
N GLU A 86 -17.24 -24.83 -21.74
CA GLU A 86 -16.11 -24.07 -22.27
C GLU A 86 -15.69 -23.00 -21.27
N ILE A 87 -14.56 -23.22 -20.59
CA ILE A 87 -13.95 -22.21 -19.73
C ILE A 87 -13.15 -21.26 -20.62
N THR A 88 -13.67 -20.05 -20.79
CA THR A 88 -13.01 -18.95 -21.49
C THR A 88 -12.67 -17.84 -20.52
N PRO A 89 -11.84 -16.85 -20.91
CA PRO A 89 -11.56 -15.69 -20.08
C PRO A 89 -12.79 -14.88 -19.69
N ASP A 90 -13.77 -14.82 -20.60
CA ASP A 90 -15.03 -14.12 -20.39
C ASP A 90 -16.05 -14.99 -19.62
N ASN A 91 -15.73 -16.26 -19.41
CA ASN A 91 -16.58 -17.23 -18.74
C ASN A 91 -15.72 -18.16 -17.86
N PRO A 92 -15.27 -17.69 -16.69
CA PRO A 92 -14.44 -18.45 -15.76
C PRO A 92 -15.21 -19.64 -15.19
N LEU A 93 -14.50 -20.72 -14.84
CA LEU A 93 -15.10 -21.81 -14.07
C LEU A 93 -15.58 -21.25 -12.73
N GLN A 94 -16.88 -21.28 -12.50
CA GLN A 94 -17.48 -20.87 -11.24
C GLN A 94 -18.21 -22.06 -10.60
N ILE A 95 -17.78 -22.43 -9.40
CA ILE A 95 -18.42 -23.46 -8.59
C ILE A 95 -19.02 -22.75 -7.38
N THR A 96 -20.35 -22.77 -7.27
CA THR A 96 -21.07 -22.22 -6.13
C THR A 96 -21.54 -23.37 -5.24
N LEU A 97 -21.17 -23.32 -3.97
CA LEU A 97 -21.53 -24.30 -2.96
C LEU A 97 -22.44 -23.63 -1.92
N GLU A 98 -23.63 -24.09 -1.76
CA GLU A 98 -24.54 -23.66 -0.69
C GLU A 98 -24.61 -24.76 0.38
N ALA A 99 -24.15 -24.45 1.59
CA ALA A 99 -24.24 -25.36 2.72
C ALA A 99 -25.44 -25.02 3.61
N PHE A 100 -26.29 -26.00 3.86
CA PHE A 100 -27.44 -25.92 4.78
C PHE A 100 -27.14 -26.77 6.01
N GLY A 101 -26.67 -26.18 7.10
CA GLY A 101 -26.33 -26.86 8.36
C GLY A 101 -25.11 -26.25 9.05
N ASP A 102 -24.81 -26.68 10.26
CA ASP A 102 -23.76 -26.09 11.10
C ASP A 102 -22.35 -26.36 10.56
N ASP A 103 -21.57 -25.29 10.46
CA ASP A 103 -20.11 -25.18 10.41
C ASP A 103 -19.34 -25.93 9.30
N LEU A 104 -19.53 -25.54 8.04
CA LEU A 104 -18.50 -25.74 6.99
C LEU A 104 -17.59 -24.50 6.90
N SER A 105 -16.28 -24.70 6.94
CA SER A 105 -15.30 -23.64 6.71
C SER A 105 -14.74 -23.68 5.28
N ALA A 106 -14.29 -22.54 4.77
CA ALA A 106 -13.66 -22.46 3.45
C ALA A 106 -12.42 -23.36 3.30
N ASN A 107 -11.81 -23.76 4.42
CA ASN A 107 -10.63 -24.62 4.44
C ASN A 107 -10.94 -26.10 4.27
N GLU A 108 -12.21 -26.50 4.40
CA GLU A 108 -12.68 -27.88 4.27
C GLU A 108 -13.16 -28.21 2.86
N ILE A 109 -13.22 -27.20 1.97
CA ILE A 109 -13.68 -27.36 0.59
C ILE A 109 -12.46 -27.21 -0.33
N VAL A 110 -12.19 -28.26 -1.10
CA VAL A 110 -11.09 -28.32 -2.05
C VAL A 110 -11.59 -28.84 -3.38
N ALA A 111 -11.31 -28.10 -4.46
CA ALA A 111 -11.53 -28.56 -5.82
C ALA A 111 -10.19 -28.83 -6.51
N THR A 112 -10.01 -30.00 -7.09
CA THR A 112 -8.79 -30.38 -7.80
C THR A 112 -9.11 -30.62 -9.27
N LEU A 113 -8.42 -29.88 -10.15
CA LEU A 113 -8.51 -30.02 -11.59
C LEU A 113 -7.29 -30.77 -12.09
N THR A 114 -7.48 -31.92 -12.72
CA THR A 114 -6.39 -32.77 -13.23
C THR A 114 -6.60 -33.10 -14.70
N ASP A 115 -5.50 -33.16 -15.46
CA ASP A 115 -5.47 -33.83 -16.75
C ASP A 115 -4.90 -35.26 -16.63
N ASN A 116 -4.92 -35.99 -17.74
CA ASN A 116 -4.45 -37.38 -17.75
C ASN A 116 -2.93 -37.54 -17.71
N GLU A 117 -2.14 -36.44 -17.80
CA GLU A 117 -0.70 -36.58 -17.99
C GLU A 117 0.20 -35.89 -16.95
N SER A 118 -0.11 -34.70 -16.47
CA SER A 118 0.79 -33.98 -15.55
C SER A 118 0.22 -32.75 -14.86
N PHE A 119 -0.97 -32.32 -15.19
CA PHE A 119 -1.57 -31.11 -14.63
C PHE A 119 -2.40 -31.46 -13.40
N ASN A 120 -2.11 -30.77 -12.31
CA ASN A 120 -2.87 -30.89 -11.06
C ASN A 120 -2.99 -29.50 -10.44
N LEU A 121 -4.18 -28.94 -10.43
CA LEU A 121 -4.50 -27.64 -9.88
C LEU A 121 -5.50 -27.78 -8.75
N THR A 122 -5.12 -27.40 -7.56
CA THR A 122 -5.98 -27.40 -6.38
C THR A 122 -6.54 -26.00 -6.14
N LEU A 123 -7.85 -25.87 -6.10
CA LEU A 123 -8.58 -24.64 -5.92
C LEU A 123 -9.33 -24.66 -4.58
N ARG A 124 -9.39 -23.52 -3.92
CA ARG A 124 -10.20 -23.31 -2.71
C ARG A 124 -11.18 -22.17 -2.93
N PRO A 125 -12.27 -22.07 -2.15
CA PRO A 125 -13.20 -20.95 -2.26
C PRO A 125 -12.47 -19.62 -2.10
N ASN A 126 -12.65 -18.72 -3.05
CA ASN A 126 -12.09 -17.38 -3.05
C ASN A 126 -13.10 -16.31 -2.61
N ARG A 127 -14.38 -16.70 -2.50
CA ARG A 127 -15.44 -15.85 -1.95
C ARG A 127 -16.33 -16.67 -1.02
N GLN A 128 -16.73 -16.04 0.09
CA GLN A 128 -17.72 -16.59 1.02
C GLN A 128 -18.74 -15.51 1.36
N SER A 129 -20.03 -15.85 1.24
CA SER A 129 -21.15 -14.99 1.64
C SER A 129 -22.13 -15.81 2.48
N GLY A 130 -22.02 -15.71 3.80
CA GLY A 130 -22.78 -16.58 4.72
C GLY A 130 -22.39 -18.04 4.54
N GLN A 131 -23.34 -18.87 4.15
CA GLN A 131 -23.16 -20.32 3.88
C GLN A 131 -22.90 -20.62 2.39
N THR A 132 -22.67 -19.61 1.57
CA THR A 132 -22.36 -19.77 0.14
C THR A 132 -20.87 -19.61 -0.08
N PHE A 133 -20.23 -20.61 -0.66
CA PHE A 133 -18.81 -20.62 -1.03
C PHE A 133 -18.69 -20.60 -2.54
N ILE A 134 -17.86 -19.74 -3.07
CA ILE A 134 -17.62 -19.61 -4.52
C ILE A 134 -16.16 -19.93 -4.80
N ILE A 135 -15.92 -20.90 -5.68
CA ILE A 135 -14.63 -21.19 -6.27
C ILE A 135 -14.67 -20.66 -7.70
N GLU A 136 -13.83 -19.68 -7.98
CA GLU A 136 -13.70 -19.06 -9.29
C GLU A 136 -12.28 -19.30 -9.81
N TYR A 137 -12.18 -19.96 -10.95
CA TYR A 137 -10.93 -20.18 -11.65
C TYR A 137 -10.93 -19.45 -12.98
N GLN A 138 -9.95 -18.58 -13.14
CA GLN A 138 -9.74 -17.85 -14.37
C GLN A 138 -8.57 -18.46 -15.14
N PRO A 139 -8.77 -18.91 -16.39
CA PRO A 139 -7.69 -19.49 -17.16
C PRO A 139 -6.59 -18.46 -17.48
N LEU A 140 -5.38 -18.95 -17.63
CA LEU A 140 -4.23 -18.13 -18.04
C LEU A 140 -4.38 -17.66 -19.48
N VAL A 141 -4.82 -16.42 -19.69
CA VAL A 141 -4.93 -15.81 -21.02
C VAL A 141 -3.96 -14.67 -21.12
N ASN A 142 -3.15 -14.65 -22.20
CA ASN A 142 -2.10 -13.64 -22.37
C ASN A 142 -1.13 -13.52 -21.17
N SER A 143 -1.01 -14.58 -20.37
CA SER A 143 -0.11 -14.60 -19.19
C SER A 143 1.33 -14.33 -19.55
N GLN A 144 1.80 -14.83 -20.72
CA GLN A 144 3.14 -14.54 -21.25
C GLN A 144 3.35 -13.03 -21.45
N SER A 145 2.37 -12.35 -22.03
CA SER A 145 2.39 -10.90 -22.21
C SER A 145 2.41 -10.19 -20.85
N ALA A 146 1.60 -10.64 -19.90
CA ALA A 146 1.57 -10.05 -18.56
C ALA A 146 2.90 -10.23 -17.80
N VAL A 147 3.52 -11.42 -17.88
CA VAL A 147 4.85 -11.67 -17.29
C VAL A 147 5.92 -10.83 -17.98
N MET A 148 5.87 -10.69 -19.30
CA MET A 148 6.76 -9.82 -20.04
C MET A 148 6.62 -8.37 -19.56
N ILE A 149 5.39 -7.84 -19.48
CA ILE A 149 5.12 -6.47 -19.04
C ILE A 149 5.63 -6.28 -17.60
N LEU A 150 5.30 -7.18 -16.68
CA LEU A 150 5.76 -7.13 -15.29
C LEU A 150 7.29 -7.10 -15.21
N THR A 151 7.98 -7.96 -15.99
CA THR A 151 9.44 -8.04 -16.01
C THR A 151 10.05 -6.75 -16.54
N VAL A 152 9.55 -6.24 -17.66
CA VAL A 152 10.01 -4.99 -18.28
C VAL A 152 9.84 -3.83 -17.30
N VAL A 153 8.66 -3.69 -16.72
CA VAL A 153 8.33 -2.62 -15.78
C VAL A 153 9.18 -2.72 -14.51
N ALA A 154 9.32 -3.92 -13.94
CA ALA A 154 10.16 -4.15 -12.76
C ALA A 154 11.61 -3.72 -13.03
N ILE A 155 12.23 -4.19 -14.12
CA ILE A 155 13.60 -3.80 -14.47
C ILE A 155 13.72 -2.28 -14.65
N LEU A 156 12.77 -1.63 -15.32
CA LEU A 156 12.80 -0.19 -15.54
C LEU A 156 12.62 0.60 -14.24
N TRP A 157 11.76 0.14 -13.33
CA TRP A 157 11.57 0.78 -12.02
C TRP A 157 12.78 0.58 -11.09
N PHE A 158 13.37 -0.62 -11.06
CA PHE A 158 14.54 -0.90 -10.23
C PHE A 158 15.82 -0.21 -10.73
N SER A 159 16.01 -0.18 -12.04
CA SER A 159 17.23 0.36 -12.66
C SER A 159 17.19 1.88 -12.86
N GLU A 160 15.99 2.50 -12.78
CA GLU A 160 15.73 3.88 -13.19
C GLU A 160 16.27 4.18 -14.60
N GLY A 161 16.22 3.17 -15.49
CA GLY A 161 16.74 3.26 -16.85
C GLY A 161 16.06 4.33 -17.69
N ILE A 162 14.78 4.58 -17.42
CA ILE A 162 14.00 5.73 -17.86
C ILE A 162 13.28 6.32 -16.66
N SER A 163 12.71 7.52 -16.81
CA SER A 163 11.98 8.13 -15.71
C SER A 163 10.79 7.28 -15.25
N LEU A 164 10.48 7.32 -13.95
CA LEU A 164 9.33 6.60 -13.39
C LEU A 164 8.02 6.96 -14.11
N VAL A 165 7.87 8.22 -14.53
CA VAL A 165 6.72 8.70 -15.31
C VAL A 165 6.64 8.01 -16.67
N ALA A 166 7.77 7.89 -17.38
CA ALA A 166 7.80 7.24 -18.69
C ALA A 166 7.47 5.75 -18.56
N THR A 167 8.01 5.05 -17.56
CA THR A 167 7.67 3.66 -17.27
C THR A 167 6.18 3.51 -16.97
N SER A 168 5.61 4.43 -16.17
CA SER A 168 4.19 4.41 -15.82
C SER A 168 3.28 4.56 -17.05
N LEU A 169 3.64 5.43 -17.99
CA LEU A 169 2.88 5.59 -19.23
C LEU A 169 3.08 4.43 -20.22
N LEU A 170 4.21 3.73 -20.13
CA LEU A 170 4.47 2.54 -20.94
C LEU A 170 3.54 1.38 -20.59
N ILE A 171 3.13 1.25 -19.33
CA ILE A 171 2.28 0.14 -18.84
C ILE A 171 0.96 0.04 -19.61
N PRO A 172 0.08 1.05 -19.65
CA PRO A 172 -1.18 0.95 -20.40
C PRO A 172 -0.97 0.76 -21.90
N ILE A 173 0.13 1.31 -22.46
CA ILE A 173 0.47 1.09 -23.86
C ILE A 173 0.74 -0.40 -24.13
N LEU A 174 1.57 -1.03 -23.28
CA LEU A 174 1.88 -2.45 -23.43
C LEU A 174 0.66 -3.34 -23.19
N ILE A 175 -0.18 -3.02 -22.21
CA ILE A 175 -1.44 -3.74 -21.94
C ILE A 175 -2.36 -3.73 -23.16
N VAL A 176 -2.47 -2.59 -23.85
CA VAL A 176 -3.29 -2.46 -25.07
C VAL A 176 -2.66 -3.16 -26.26
N LEU A 177 -1.34 -2.98 -26.46
CA LEU A 177 -0.62 -3.60 -27.60
C LEU A 177 -0.56 -5.12 -27.52
N THR A 178 -0.73 -5.69 -26.33
CA THR A 178 -0.75 -7.14 -26.11
C THR A 178 -2.17 -7.71 -25.98
N ASP A 179 -3.18 -6.92 -26.30
CA ASP A 179 -4.61 -7.28 -26.25
C ASP A 179 -5.10 -7.84 -24.89
N ILE A 180 -4.43 -7.44 -23.79
CA ILE A 180 -4.88 -7.81 -22.43
C ILE A 180 -6.13 -7.03 -22.06
N ARG A 181 -6.17 -5.71 -22.39
CA ARG A 181 -7.32 -4.84 -22.11
C ARG A 181 -7.54 -3.85 -23.25
N SER A 182 -8.78 -3.41 -23.41
CA SER A 182 -9.12 -2.31 -24.32
C SER A 182 -8.47 -0.99 -23.86
N PRO A 183 -8.26 -0.02 -24.77
CA PRO A 183 -7.72 1.30 -24.38
C PRO A 183 -8.51 1.98 -23.25
N GLN A 184 -9.83 1.85 -23.25
CA GLN A 184 -10.70 2.43 -22.24
C GLN A 184 -10.41 1.85 -20.86
N THR A 185 -10.35 0.52 -20.75
CA THR A 185 -10.11 -0.19 -19.48
C THR A 185 -8.65 -0.07 -19.01
N ALA A 186 -7.69 0.01 -19.92
CA ALA A 186 -6.28 0.21 -19.58
C ALA A 186 -5.97 1.62 -19.04
N LEU A 187 -6.71 2.64 -19.51
CA LEU A 187 -6.51 4.04 -19.11
C LEU A 187 -7.42 4.49 -17.96
N ALA A 188 -8.56 3.84 -17.74
CA ALA A 188 -9.49 4.19 -16.66
C ALA A 188 -8.82 4.29 -15.27
N PRO A 189 -7.85 3.44 -14.87
CA PRO A 189 -7.18 3.53 -13.58
C PRO A 189 -6.47 4.85 -13.29
N PHE A 190 -6.15 5.67 -14.30
CA PHE A 190 -5.54 6.98 -14.07
C PHE A 190 -6.53 8.01 -13.49
N PHE A 191 -7.83 7.70 -13.50
CA PHE A 191 -8.89 8.48 -12.86
C PHE A 191 -9.62 7.66 -11.77
N ASP A 192 -8.96 6.62 -11.24
CA ASP A 192 -9.49 5.84 -10.13
C ASP A 192 -9.78 6.72 -8.91
N PRO A 193 -10.80 6.41 -8.09
CA PRO A 193 -11.06 7.12 -6.85
C PRO A 193 -9.85 7.31 -5.94
N ALA A 194 -8.92 6.35 -5.89
CA ALA A 194 -7.69 6.51 -5.11
C ALA A 194 -6.75 7.58 -5.70
N VAL A 195 -6.66 7.67 -7.03
CA VAL A 195 -5.90 8.74 -7.71
C VAL A 195 -6.52 10.10 -7.42
N ALA A 196 -7.85 10.18 -7.49
CA ALA A 196 -8.60 11.40 -7.18
C ALA A 196 -8.45 11.82 -5.71
N LEU A 197 -8.44 10.87 -4.77
CA LEU A 197 -8.19 11.11 -3.35
C LEU A 197 -6.81 11.74 -3.12
N ILE A 198 -5.76 11.15 -3.70
CA ILE A 198 -4.39 11.66 -3.59
C ILE A 198 -4.25 13.01 -4.27
N PHE A 199 -4.87 13.21 -5.43
CA PHE A 199 -4.86 14.50 -6.11
C PHE A 199 -5.46 15.60 -5.23
N GLY A 200 -6.65 15.39 -4.67
CA GLY A 200 -7.28 16.32 -3.73
C GLY A 200 -6.44 16.53 -2.46
N GLY A 201 -5.85 15.47 -1.92
CA GLY A 201 -4.92 15.52 -0.80
C GLY A 201 -3.68 16.38 -1.08
N PHE A 202 -3.09 16.26 -2.27
CA PHE A 202 -1.97 17.12 -2.70
C PHE A 202 -2.37 18.59 -2.82
N LEU A 203 -3.58 18.90 -3.32
CA LEU A 203 -4.07 20.28 -3.36
C LEU A 203 -4.19 20.88 -1.95
N ILE A 204 -4.74 20.12 -1.01
CA ILE A 204 -4.85 20.52 0.40
C ILE A 204 -3.45 20.69 1.02
N GLY A 205 -2.56 19.72 0.83
CA GLY A 205 -1.18 19.77 1.29
C GLY A 205 -0.42 20.96 0.71
N ARG A 206 -0.63 21.25 -0.60
CA ARG A 206 -0.05 22.44 -1.24
C ARG A 206 -0.53 23.74 -0.61
N ALA A 207 -1.80 23.85 -0.27
CA ALA A 207 -2.33 25.04 0.39
C ALA A 207 -1.74 25.20 1.80
N LEU A 208 -1.62 24.12 2.57
CA LEU A 208 -0.98 24.14 3.90
C LEU A 208 0.46 24.67 3.82
N THR A 209 1.23 24.20 2.84
CA THR A 209 2.63 24.64 2.62
C THR A 209 2.72 26.05 2.04
N LYS A 210 1.90 26.41 1.05
CA LYS A 210 1.88 27.75 0.43
C LYS A 210 1.64 28.86 1.44
N TYR A 211 0.75 28.60 2.39
CA TYR A 211 0.39 29.54 3.45
C TYR A 211 1.17 29.34 4.75
N GLU A 212 2.27 28.56 4.73
CA GLU A 212 3.16 28.28 5.89
C GLU A 212 2.41 27.81 7.15
N LEU A 213 1.27 27.13 7.00
CA LEU A 213 0.49 26.60 8.13
C LEU A 213 1.21 25.45 8.83
N ASP A 214 1.91 24.62 8.07
CA ASP A 214 2.82 23.56 8.53
C ASP A 214 3.95 24.13 9.40
N LYS A 215 4.62 25.19 8.96
CA LYS A 215 5.67 25.89 9.72
C LYS A 215 5.09 26.55 10.98
N ARG A 216 3.92 27.19 10.87
CA ARG A 216 3.24 27.80 12.02
C ARG A 216 2.91 26.76 13.08
N LEU A 217 2.37 25.62 12.69
CA LEU A 217 2.04 24.52 13.58
C LEU A 217 3.31 23.93 14.22
N ALA A 218 4.35 23.70 13.43
CA ALA A 218 5.63 23.20 13.92
C ALA A 218 6.23 24.12 15.00
N LEU A 219 6.33 25.43 14.72
CA LEU A 219 6.86 26.41 15.67
C LEU A 219 6.00 26.53 16.93
N LEU A 220 4.66 26.46 16.79
CA LEU A 220 3.74 26.50 17.93
C LEU A 220 3.97 25.32 18.88
N ILE A 221 4.07 24.10 18.33
CA ILE A 221 4.29 22.90 19.15
C ILE A 221 5.68 22.90 19.78
N LEU A 222 6.72 23.26 19.01
CA LEU A 222 8.09 23.37 19.51
C LEU A 222 8.23 24.42 20.62
N SER A 223 7.52 25.55 20.52
CA SER A 223 7.53 26.59 21.54
C SER A 223 6.89 26.18 22.87
N ARG A 224 5.98 25.18 22.83
CA ARG A 224 5.28 24.64 24.02
C ARG A 224 5.92 23.38 24.57
N GLY A 225 6.88 22.77 23.84
CA GLY A 225 7.54 21.54 24.27
C GLY A 225 8.18 21.70 25.66
N GLU A 226 7.93 20.76 26.57
CA GLU A 226 8.54 20.73 27.91
C GLU A 226 9.53 19.58 28.00
N GLY A 227 10.61 19.75 28.79
CA GLY A 227 11.48 18.63 29.15
C GLY A 227 12.92 18.72 28.75
N SER A 228 13.56 17.57 28.65
CA SER A 228 15.00 17.39 28.40
C SER A 228 15.35 17.43 26.91
N GLY A 229 16.66 17.45 26.58
CA GLY A 229 17.11 17.35 25.18
C GLY A 229 16.58 16.13 24.44
N SER A 230 16.34 15.02 25.14
CA SER A 230 15.74 13.82 24.53
C SER A 230 14.26 14.03 24.18
N SER A 231 13.50 14.78 24.97
CA SER A 231 12.10 15.10 24.66
C SER A 231 11.96 16.02 23.45
N LEU A 232 12.95 16.89 23.19
CA LEU A 232 13.01 17.71 21.99
C LEU A 232 12.98 16.84 20.72
N ILE A 233 13.78 15.77 20.69
CA ILE A 233 13.81 14.87 19.54
C ILE A 233 12.44 14.23 19.33
N LEU A 234 11.81 13.73 20.39
CA LEU A 234 10.46 13.14 20.30
C LEU A 234 9.43 14.19 19.84
N THR A 235 9.52 15.42 20.32
CA THR A 235 8.63 16.50 19.89
C THR A 235 8.81 16.82 18.41
N VAL A 236 10.06 16.97 17.94
CA VAL A 236 10.36 17.20 16.52
C VAL A 236 9.86 16.04 15.67
N MET A 237 10.14 14.80 16.08
CA MET A 237 9.67 13.60 15.39
C MET A 237 8.13 13.52 15.37
N GLY A 238 7.47 13.81 16.49
CA GLY A 238 6.01 13.80 16.60
C GLY A 238 5.34 14.83 15.69
N VAL A 239 5.88 16.05 15.67
CA VAL A 239 5.41 17.11 14.75
C VAL A 239 5.62 16.70 13.30
N THR A 240 6.79 16.16 12.97
CA THR A 240 7.09 15.69 11.61
C THR A 240 6.14 14.58 11.17
N ALA A 241 5.92 13.59 12.03
CA ALA A 241 4.99 12.49 11.75
C ALA A 241 3.55 13.01 11.58
N PHE A 242 3.11 13.93 12.44
CA PHE A 242 1.78 14.54 12.34
C PHE A 242 1.60 15.32 11.03
N LEU A 243 2.57 16.13 10.63
CA LEU A 243 2.53 16.83 9.35
C LEU A 243 2.47 15.85 8.18
N SER A 244 3.28 14.81 8.24
CA SER A 244 3.38 13.80 7.17
C SER A 244 2.13 12.93 6.99
N MET A 245 1.21 12.94 7.93
CA MET A 245 -0.11 12.33 7.74
C MET A 245 -0.95 13.06 6.69
N TRP A 246 -0.71 14.37 6.48
CA TRP A 246 -1.59 15.25 5.70
C TRP A 246 -0.92 15.85 4.48
N ILE A 247 0.40 15.96 4.50
CA ILE A 247 1.23 16.44 3.40
C ILE A 247 2.23 15.36 3.01
N SER A 248 2.89 15.50 1.85
CA SER A 248 3.86 14.48 1.43
C SER A 248 5.02 14.35 2.43
N ASN A 249 5.56 13.14 2.59
CA ASN A 249 6.73 12.86 3.43
C ASN A 249 7.90 13.79 3.09
N THR A 250 8.11 14.04 1.79
CA THR A 250 9.15 14.95 1.28
C THR A 250 8.95 16.40 1.77
N ALA A 251 7.72 16.90 1.70
CA ALA A 251 7.40 18.25 2.16
C ALA A 251 7.61 18.39 3.67
N SER A 252 7.14 17.41 4.45
CA SER A 252 7.31 17.37 5.90
C SER A 252 8.79 17.40 6.29
N ALA A 253 9.64 16.59 5.64
CA ALA A 253 11.08 16.58 5.88
C ALA A 253 11.74 17.89 5.44
N ALA A 254 11.38 18.44 4.28
CA ALA A 254 11.94 19.69 3.77
C ALA A 254 11.65 20.89 4.69
N ILE A 255 10.53 20.90 5.39
CA ILE A 255 10.18 21.94 6.38
C ILE A 255 10.90 21.69 7.70
N MET A 256 10.91 20.46 8.19
CA MET A 256 11.37 20.15 9.54
C MET A 256 12.91 20.04 9.64
N ILE A 257 13.62 19.63 8.58
CA ILE A 257 15.09 19.56 8.60
C ILE A 257 15.72 20.93 8.81
N PRO A 258 15.36 22.02 8.09
CA PRO A 258 15.91 23.35 8.38
C PRO A 258 15.62 23.82 9.82
N ILE A 259 14.43 23.54 10.35
CA ILE A 259 14.08 23.86 11.74
C ILE A 259 14.98 23.07 12.70
N ALA A 260 15.16 21.77 12.48
CA ALA A 260 16.06 20.93 13.27
C ALA A 260 17.51 21.46 13.23
N LEU A 261 18.00 21.82 12.05
CA LEU A 261 19.35 22.39 11.88
C LEU A 261 19.51 23.74 12.60
N ALA A 262 18.50 24.61 12.57
CA ALA A 262 18.49 25.87 13.30
C ALA A 262 18.58 25.64 14.82
N VAL A 263 17.86 24.67 15.33
CA VAL A 263 17.93 24.22 16.73
C VAL A 263 19.33 23.74 17.08
N ILE A 264 19.88 22.81 16.28
CA ILE A 264 21.21 22.22 16.49
C ILE A 264 22.31 23.29 16.49
N SER A 265 22.22 24.32 15.63
CA SER A 265 23.23 25.37 15.51
C SER A 265 23.48 26.18 16.81
N ARG A 266 22.52 26.11 17.75
CA ARG A 266 22.62 26.84 19.05
C ARG A 266 23.31 26.04 20.13
N ILE A 267 23.48 24.73 19.95
CA ILE A 267 24.21 23.91 20.92
C ILE A 267 25.68 24.28 20.87
N ARG A 268 26.23 24.76 22.01
CA ARG A 268 27.61 25.30 22.12
C ARG A 268 28.64 24.17 22.06
N SER A 269 28.38 23.07 22.76
CA SER A 269 29.29 21.91 22.75
C SER A 269 29.32 21.24 21.39
N VAL A 270 30.48 21.16 20.76
CA VAL A 270 30.66 20.58 19.42
C VAL A 270 30.29 19.11 19.40
N ASP A 271 30.71 18.33 20.40
CA ASP A 271 30.39 16.90 20.51
C ASP A 271 28.88 16.65 20.69
N VAL A 272 28.26 17.44 21.58
CA VAL A 272 26.79 17.34 21.81
C VAL A 272 26.03 17.77 20.57
N ARG A 273 26.46 18.84 19.91
CA ARG A 273 25.88 19.36 18.67
C ARG A 273 25.92 18.34 17.54
N ASP A 274 27.04 17.62 17.35
CA ASP A 274 27.17 16.59 16.34
C ASP A 274 26.21 15.42 16.62
N LYS A 275 26.19 14.89 17.85
CA LYS A 275 25.32 13.80 18.24
C LYS A 275 23.83 14.13 18.08
N TYR A 276 23.40 15.31 18.56
CA TYR A 276 22.02 15.77 18.37
C TYR A 276 21.71 16.05 16.91
N GLY A 277 22.70 16.54 16.15
CA GLY A 277 22.58 16.77 14.73
C GLY A 277 22.19 15.50 13.97
N LYS A 278 22.93 14.43 14.20
CA LYS A 278 22.68 13.12 13.62
C LYS A 278 21.30 12.58 14.01
N ALA A 279 21.00 12.60 15.30
CA ALA A 279 19.75 12.08 15.83
C ALA A 279 18.51 12.87 15.35
N LEU A 280 18.57 14.20 15.31
CA LEU A 280 17.46 15.04 14.87
C LEU A 280 17.21 14.91 13.36
N VAL A 281 18.27 14.93 12.55
CA VAL A 281 18.13 14.82 11.09
C VAL A 281 17.57 13.46 10.69
N LEU A 282 18.10 12.36 11.27
CA LEU A 282 17.53 11.01 11.05
C LEU A 282 16.13 10.88 11.65
N GLY A 283 15.90 11.45 12.84
CA GLY A 283 14.59 11.44 13.48
C GLY A 283 13.53 12.11 12.63
N VAL A 284 13.83 13.25 11.99
CA VAL A 284 12.94 13.92 11.03
C VAL A 284 12.68 13.02 9.81
N ALA A 285 13.74 12.46 9.20
CA ALA A 285 13.58 11.62 8.03
C ALA A 285 12.70 10.40 8.31
N TYR A 286 13.01 9.69 9.40
CA TYR A 286 12.27 8.47 9.79
C TYR A 286 10.83 8.78 10.20
N SER A 287 10.61 9.86 10.94
CA SER A 287 9.24 10.25 11.33
C SER A 287 8.42 10.82 10.19
N ALA A 288 9.04 11.45 9.17
CA ALA A 288 8.35 11.85 7.96
C ALA A 288 7.87 10.64 7.16
N THR A 289 8.73 9.64 6.97
CA THR A 289 8.38 8.39 6.27
C THR A 289 7.31 7.62 7.05
N LEU A 290 7.51 7.45 8.35
CA LEU A 290 6.58 6.75 9.23
C LEU A 290 5.21 7.44 9.31
N GLY A 291 5.19 8.77 9.43
CA GLY A 291 3.95 9.55 9.55
C GLY A 291 3.00 9.38 8.37
N GLY A 292 3.55 9.21 7.16
CA GLY A 292 2.75 8.95 5.96
C GLY A 292 1.94 7.64 6.02
N VAL A 293 2.30 6.69 6.87
CA VAL A 293 1.55 5.45 7.06
C VAL A 293 0.25 5.66 7.84
N ALA A 294 0.19 6.69 8.69
CA ALA A 294 -0.93 6.90 9.60
C ALA A 294 -2.26 7.22 8.91
N SER A 295 -2.24 7.78 7.71
CA SER A 295 -3.46 8.15 6.98
C SER A 295 -3.46 7.62 5.55
N LEU A 296 -4.63 7.56 4.94
CA LEU A 296 -4.80 7.08 3.57
C LEU A 296 -4.11 7.99 2.53
N VAL A 297 -3.98 9.29 2.79
CA VAL A 297 -3.38 10.27 1.86
C VAL A 297 -1.89 10.52 2.10
N GLY A 298 -1.33 10.04 3.20
CA GLY A 298 0.05 10.34 3.60
C GLY A 298 1.11 9.64 2.76
N SER A 299 0.82 8.44 2.21
CA SER A 299 1.75 7.68 1.37
C SER A 299 1.01 6.96 0.24
N PRO A 300 1.54 6.95 -1.02
CA PRO A 300 0.86 6.34 -2.17
C PRO A 300 0.55 4.84 -2.07
N PRO A 301 1.32 3.98 -1.38
CA PRO A 301 0.94 2.58 -1.14
C PRO A 301 -0.41 2.40 -0.42
N ASN A 302 -0.78 3.35 0.44
CA ASN A 302 -2.01 3.25 1.24
C ASN A 302 -3.28 3.25 0.39
N PRO A 303 -3.54 4.26 -0.48
CA PRO A 303 -4.72 4.26 -1.33
C PRO A 303 -4.66 3.17 -2.41
N LEU A 304 -3.47 2.74 -2.84
CA LEU A 304 -3.32 1.60 -3.72
C LEU A 304 -3.88 0.33 -3.05
N ALA A 305 -3.49 0.07 -1.80
CA ALA A 305 -4.03 -1.05 -1.02
C ALA A 305 -5.55 -0.94 -0.87
N ALA A 306 -6.06 0.26 -0.54
CA ALA A 306 -7.51 0.50 -0.42
C ALA A 306 -8.25 0.19 -1.73
N THR A 307 -7.70 0.57 -2.89
CA THR A 307 -8.29 0.25 -4.20
C THR A 307 -8.36 -1.26 -4.41
N TYR A 308 -7.28 -2.00 -4.12
CA TYR A 308 -7.28 -3.46 -4.26
C TYR A 308 -8.25 -4.14 -3.30
N ILE A 309 -8.34 -3.67 -2.04
CA ILE A 309 -9.32 -4.15 -1.07
C ILE A 309 -10.75 -3.91 -1.58
N ASN A 310 -11.04 -2.71 -2.07
CA ASN A 310 -12.37 -2.37 -2.59
C ASN A 310 -12.73 -3.20 -3.83
N SER A 311 -11.81 -3.31 -4.79
CA SER A 311 -12.08 -3.91 -6.10
C SER A 311 -12.12 -5.45 -6.06
N PHE A 312 -11.28 -6.07 -5.22
CA PHE A 312 -11.09 -7.54 -5.24
C PHE A 312 -11.63 -8.25 -4.01
N LEU A 313 -11.73 -7.58 -2.86
CA LEU A 313 -12.35 -8.17 -1.68
C LEU A 313 -13.81 -7.71 -1.49
N GLY A 314 -14.29 -6.77 -2.31
CA GLY A 314 -15.64 -6.23 -2.20
C GLY A 314 -15.92 -5.47 -0.90
N VAL A 315 -14.87 -5.12 -0.14
CA VAL A 315 -14.97 -4.42 1.14
C VAL A 315 -14.91 -2.92 0.89
N GLN A 316 -15.91 -2.17 1.34
CA GLN A 316 -15.88 -0.70 1.28
C GLN A 316 -14.85 -0.15 2.26
N PHE A 317 -13.65 0.11 1.78
CA PHE A 317 -12.53 0.61 2.55
C PHE A 317 -12.38 2.13 2.37
N SER A 318 -12.75 2.89 3.40
CA SER A 318 -12.78 4.35 3.41
C SER A 318 -11.52 4.95 4.05
N PHE A 319 -11.43 6.29 4.08
CA PHE A 319 -10.38 6.98 4.83
C PHE A 319 -10.37 6.57 6.31
N MET A 320 -11.55 6.48 6.93
CA MET A 320 -11.67 6.10 8.34
C MET A 320 -11.30 4.64 8.58
N SER A 321 -11.57 3.75 7.61
CA SER A 321 -11.19 2.33 7.70
C SER A 321 -9.67 2.12 7.78
N TRP A 322 -8.87 3.04 7.21
CA TRP A 322 -7.40 2.98 7.26
C TRP A 322 -6.83 3.28 8.65
N ILE A 323 -7.43 4.22 9.40
CA ILE A 323 -6.87 4.74 10.64
C ILE A 323 -6.55 3.64 11.68
N PRO A 324 -7.44 2.65 11.94
CA PRO A 324 -7.15 1.57 12.88
C PRO A 324 -5.95 0.69 12.48
N PHE A 325 -5.59 0.67 11.19
CA PHE A 325 -4.43 -0.07 10.71
C PHE A 325 -3.14 0.76 10.78
N GLY A 326 -3.14 1.96 10.23
CA GLY A 326 -1.93 2.77 10.07
C GLY A 326 -1.51 3.52 11.34
N LEU A 327 -2.45 4.15 12.03
CA LEU A 327 -2.13 4.99 13.21
C LEU A 327 -1.46 4.23 14.36
N PRO A 328 -1.89 3.02 14.76
CA PRO A 328 -1.22 2.25 15.81
C PRO A 328 0.25 1.94 15.48
N VAL A 329 0.57 1.66 14.21
CA VAL A 329 1.96 1.45 13.76
C VAL A 329 2.81 2.68 14.09
N VAL A 330 2.31 3.87 13.74
CA VAL A 330 3.03 5.13 13.99
C VAL A 330 3.20 5.38 15.49
N LEU A 331 2.15 5.17 16.26
CA LEU A 331 2.17 5.40 17.73
C LEU A 331 3.13 4.45 18.44
N ILE A 332 3.33 3.23 17.95
CA ILE A 332 4.25 2.25 18.53
C ILE A 332 5.68 2.51 18.02
N MET A 333 5.85 2.69 16.71
CA MET A 333 7.17 2.84 16.09
C MET A 333 7.87 4.13 16.48
N LEU A 334 7.15 5.25 16.57
CA LEU A 334 7.74 6.55 16.85
C LEU A 334 8.54 6.58 18.16
N PRO A 335 8.00 6.11 19.30
CA PRO A 335 8.77 6.00 20.55
C PRO A 335 9.93 5.01 20.47
N LEU A 336 9.79 3.91 19.72
CA LEU A 336 10.85 2.92 19.54
C LEU A 336 12.02 3.51 18.77
N ILE A 337 11.75 4.19 17.65
CA ILE A 337 12.76 4.90 16.85
C ILE A 337 13.45 5.98 17.69
N TRP A 338 12.68 6.79 18.38
CA TRP A 338 13.20 7.80 19.30
C TRP A 338 14.15 7.18 20.34
N ARG A 339 13.73 6.11 21.01
CA ARG A 339 14.55 5.41 22.01
C ARG A 339 15.83 4.84 21.40
N TRP A 340 15.72 4.28 20.17
CA TRP A 340 16.87 3.76 19.44
C TRP A 340 17.86 4.87 19.09
N LEU A 341 17.41 6.02 18.60
CA LEU A 341 18.29 7.16 18.25
C LEU A 341 19.04 7.70 19.47
N ILE A 342 18.38 7.81 20.62
CA ILE A 342 19.02 8.21 21.88
C ILE A 342 20.11 7.22 22.27
N PHE A 343 19.83 5.94 22.21
CA PHE A 343 20.78 4.87 22.53
C PHE A 343 21.95 4.85 21.55
N ARG A 344 21.67 4.90 20.26
CA ARG A 344 22.64 4.81 19.17
C ARG A 344 23.68 5.94 19.20
N PHE A 345 23.24 7.16 19.45
CA PHE A 345 24.10 8.36 19.46
C PHE A 345 24.55 8.76 20.88
N LYS A 346 24.17 7.97 21.90
CA LYS A 346 24.53 8.22 23.32
C LYS A 346 24.25 9.67 23.73
N LEU A 347 23.02 10.11 23.51
CA LEU A 347 22.64 11.49 23.78
C LEU A 347 22.62 11.79 25.28
N PRO A 348 23.15 12.95 25.70
CA PRO A 348 23.04 13.38 27.09
C PRO A 348 21.58 13.65 27.48
N LYS A 349 21.24 13.44 28.77
CA LYS A 349 19.86 13.57 29.26
C LYS A 349 19.34 15.01 29.23
N GLY A 350 20.22 16.00 29.23
CA GLY A 350 19.88 17.44 29.20
C GLY A 350 20.75 18.22 28.23
N ILE A 351 20.22 19.33 27.73
CA ILE A 351 20.93 20.37 27.00
C ILE A 351 20.69 21.66 27.80
N GLU A 352 21.77 22.34 28.17
CA GLU A 352 21.67 23.60 28.93
C GLU A 352 20.91 24.69 28.16
N GLU A 353 21.03 24.67 26.81
CA GLU A 353 20.39 25.60 25.90
C GLU A 353 18.90 25.31 25.61
N MET A 354 18.26 24.34 26.28
CA MET A 354 16.88 23.94 25.98
C MET A 354 15.89 25.12 26.07
N ASN A 355 16.02 25.95 27.08
CA ASN A 355 15.16 27.11 27.26
C ASN A 355 15.37 28.16 26.14
N GLU A 356 16.62 28.33 25.66
CA GLU A 356 16.93 29.20 24.52
C GLU A 356 16.23 28.70 23.25
N LEU A 357 16.19 27.39 23.05
CA LEU A 357 15.55 26.78 21.88
C LEU A 357 14.02 26.99 21.86
N LYS A 358 13.37 26.87 23.02
CA LYS A 358 11.94 27.21 23.15
C LYS A 358 11.69 28.68 22.86
N GLU A 359 12.50 29.55 23.45
CA GLU A 359 12.37 30.99 23.27
C GLU A 359 12.56 31.42 21.80
N ILE A 360 13.50 30.78 21.09
CA ILE A 360 13.72 31.02 19.67
C ILE A 360 12.51 30.55 18.86
N SER A 361 12.01 29.31 19.10
CA SER A 361 10.82 28.80 18.42
C SER A 361 9.61 29.71 18.66
N TYR A 362 9.46 30.19 19.89
CA TYR A 362 8.39 31.14 20.24
C TYR A 362 8.58 32.49 19.55
N LYS A 363 9.80 33.05 19.53
CA LYS A 363 10.09 34.31 18.81
C LYS A 363 9.85 34.17 17.31
N GLU A 364 10.25 33.05 16.70
CA GLU A 364 9.96 32.78 15.28
C GLU A 364 8.44 32.63 15.03
N TYR A 365 7.72 31.98 15.94
CA TYR A 365 6.27 31.88 15.88
C TYR A 365 5.61 33.28 15.95
N LEU A 366 6.08 34.15 16.87
CA LEU A 366 5.56 35.51 17.00
C LEU A 366 5.83 36.38 15.76
N LYS A 367 6.95 36.15 15.06
CA LYS A 367 7.27 36.86 13.79
C LYS A 367 6.25 36.55 12.68
N LEU A 368 5.57 35.40 12.72
CA LEU A 368 4.51 35.07 11.78
C LEU A 368 3.28 35.97 11.94
N GLY A 369 3.18 36.70 13.05
CA GLY A 369 2.06 37.60 13.34
C GLY A 369 0.70 36.90 13.49
N PRO A 370 -0.39 37.67 13.52
CA PRO A 370 -1.75 37.12 13.54
C PRO A 370 -2.04 36.35 12.25
N MET A 371 -2.90 35.34 12.37
CA MET A 371 -3.29 34.51 11.23
C MET A 371 -4.12 35.33 10.21
N PRO A 372 -3.64 35.56 8.98
CA PRO A 372 -4.37 36.27 7.94
C PRO A 372 -5.60 35.47 7.48
N THR A 373 -6.50 36.13 6.74
CA THR A 373 -7.77 35.55 6.31
C THR A 373 -7.57 34.31 5.45
N GLU A 374 -6.59 34.33 4.56
CA GLU A 374 -6.26 33.21 3.66
C GLU A 374 -5.86 31.98 4.47
N GLN A 375 -5.00 32.13 5.49
CA GLN A 375 -4.62 31.03 6.38
C GLN A 375 -5.83 30.46 7.12
N LYS A 376 -6.74 31.32 7.62
CA LYS A 376 -7.95 30.88 8.31
C LYS A 376 -8.86 30.07 7.38
N LEU A 377 -9.04 30.53 6.12
CA LEU A 377 -9.84 29.81 5.12
C LEU A 377 -9.23 28.44 4.81
N VAL A 378 -7.92 28.34 4.62
CA VAL A 378 -7.24 27.06 4.41
C VAL A 378 -7.45 26.12 5.60
N VAL A 379 -7.34 26.62 6.83
CA VAL A 379 -7.59 25.84 8.05
C VAL A 379 -9.04 25.35 8.10
N VAL A 380 -10.01 26.21 7.79
CA VAL A 380 -11.44 25.84 7.78
C VAL A 380 -11.69 24.75 6.74
N ILE A 381 -11.18 24.91 5.50
CA ILE A 381 -11.34 23.89 4.45
C ILE A 381 -10.69 22.59 4.86
N PHE A 382 -9.47 22.63 5.40
CA PHE A 382 -8.74 21.43 5.86
C PHE A 382 -9.49 20.69 6.96
N ILE A 383 -9.94 21.40 8.01
CA ILE A 383 -10.69 20.79 9.12
C ILE A 383 -12.04 20.25 8.60
N SER A 384 -12.73 20.97 7.71
CA SER A 384 -13.99 20.52 7.13
C SER A 384 -13.80 19.25 6.29
N THR A 385 -12.72 19.17 5.50
CA THR A 385 -12.39 17.97 4.73
C THR A 385 -12.13 16.77 5.65
N ILE A 386 -11.35 16.97 6.70
CA ILE A 386 -11.11 15.91 7.71
C ILE A 386 -12.43 15.48 8.35
N ALA A 387 -13.26 16.43 8.78
CA ALA A 387 -14.55 16.12 9.40
C ALA A 387 -15.44 15.31 8.45
N LEU A 388 -15.48 15.66 7.17
CA LEU A 388 -16.21 14.89 6.15
C LEU A 388 -15.60 13.50 5.97
N TRP A 389 -14.27 13.31 5.93
CA TRP A 389 -13.68 11.98 5.87
C TRP A 389 -14.04 11.09 7.07
N PHE A 390 -14.09 11.68 8.27
CA PHE A 390 -14.47 10.96 9.49
C PHE A 390 -15.97 10.63 9.57
N THR A 391 -16.80 11.37 8.83
CA THR A 391 -18.26 11.21 8.82
C THR A 391 -18.79 10.59 7.54
N GLU A 392 -17.93 10.09 6.65
CA GLU A 392 -18.31 9.34 5.44
C GLU A 392 -19.16 8.14 5.80
N LYS A 393 -18.65 7.28 6.70
CA LYS A 393 -19.36 6.15 7.29
C LYS A 393 -18.97 6.04 8.77
N LEU A 394 -19.94 6.19 9.63
CA LEU A 394 -19.70 6.09 11.07
C LEU A 394 -19.66 4.62 11.52
N PRO A 395 -18.82 4.27 12.50
CA PRO A 395 -18.87 2.96 13.14
C PRO A 395 -20.27 2.65 13.67
N ASP A 396 -20.70 1.40 13.57
CA ASP A 396 -22.07 0.99 13.87
C ASP A 396 -22.54 1.39 15.28
N PHE A 397 -21.65 1.32 16.29
CA PHE A 397 -21.98 1.73 17.65
C PHE A 397 -22.30 3.23 17.77
N ILE A 398 -21.62 4.08 16.98
CA ILE A 398 -21.92 5.53 16.92
C ILE A 398 -23.17 5.76 16.08
N ALA A 399 -23.27 5.13 14.93
CA ALA A 399 -24.41 5.25 14.03
C ALA A 399 -25.73 4.90 14.73
N HIS A 400 -25.75 3.81 15.49
CA HIS A 400 -26.92 3.42 16.31
C HIS A 400 -27.21 4.43 17.43
N ALA A 401 -26.16 4.97 18.08
CA ALA A 401 -26.34 5.91 19.20
C ALA A 401 -26.95 7.26 18.76
N ILE A 402 -26.59 7.74 17.58
CA ILE A 402 -27.03 9.07 17.08
C ILE A 402 -28.10 8.99 15.98
N GLY A 403 -28.45 7.78 15.50
CA GLY A 403 -29.44 7.57 14.44
C GLY A 403 -28.98 8.05 13.04
N TRP A 404 -27.67 8.10 12.81
CA TRP A 404 -27.09 8.55 11.54
C TRP A 404 -25.86 7.70 11.16
N SER A 405 -25.88 7.12 9.96
CA SER A 405 -24.81 6.22 9.48
C SER A 405 -23.63 6.94 8.81
N GLY A 406 -23.73 8.27 8.64
CA GLY A 406 -22.78 9.09 7.89
C GLY A 406 -23.42 9.66 6.61
N HIS A 407 -22.66 10.53 5.92
CA HIS A 407 -23.17 11.19 4.70
C HIS A 407 -22.99 10.35 3.42
N GLY A 408 -22.17 9.28 3.42
CA GLY A 408 -21.97 8.37 2.30
C GLY A 408 -21.24 8.96 1.08
N ILE A 409 -20.71 10.17 1.14
CA ILE A 409 -19.91 10.76 0.06
C ILE A 409 -18.50 10.17 0.16
N SER A 410 -18.02 9.54 -0.91
CA SER A 410 -16.71 8.86 -0.89
C SER A 410 -15.56 9.81 -0.55
N SER A 411 -14.54 9.29 0.13
CA SER A 411 -13.34 10.04 0.52
C SER A 411 -12.68 10.76 -0.65
N ALA A 412 -12.73 10.17 -1.86
CA ALA A 412 -12.21 10.78 -3.08
C ALA A 412 -12.95 12.05 -3.47
N VAL A 413 -14.28 12.01 -3.46
CA VAL A 413 -15.13 13.18 -3.78
C VAL A 413 -14.95 14.27 -2.74
N VAL A 414 -14.87 13.91 -1.45
CA VAL A 414 -14.58 14.86 -0.36
C VAL A 414 -13.23 15.56 -0.57
N ALA A 415 -12.17 14.81 -0.96
CA ALA A 415 -10.87 15.39 -1.26
C ALA A 415 -10.91 16.38 -2.43
N LEU A 416 -11.65 16.02 -3.50
CA LEU A 416 -11.86 16.92 -4.65
C LEU A 416 -12.64 18.17 -4.27
N ILE A 417 -13.68 18.05 -3.44
CA ILE A 417 -14.45 19.22 -2.93
C ILE A 417 -13.51 20.15 -2.15
N GLY A 418 -12.67 19.59 -1.25
CA GLY A 418 -11.68 20.38 -0.51
C GLY A 418 -10.69 21.10 -1.44
N GLY A 419 -10.10 20.37 -2.38
CA GLY A 419 -9.17 20.92 -3.36
C GLY A 419 -9.80 21.98 -4.28
N LEU A 420 -10.99 21.70 -4.80
CA LEU A 420 -11.75 22.64 -5.64
C LEU A 420 -12.14 23.91 -4.88
N SER A 421 -12.54 23.78 -3.61
CA SER A 421 -12.86 24.94 -2.76
C SER A 421 -11.67 25.89 -2.62
N LEU A 422 -10.45 25.37 -2.51
CA LEU A 422 -9.22 26.17 -2.47
C LEU A 422 -9.00 26.94 -3.78
N MET A 423 -9.32 26.34 -4.93
CA MET A 423 -9.19 26.99 -6.24
C MET A 423 -10.29 28.04 -6.47
N ILE A 424 -11.54 27.73 -6.14
CA ILE A 424 -12.68 28.66 -6.27
C ILE A 424 -12.46 29.91 -5.42
N LEU A 425 -11.94 29.75 -4.21
CA LEU A 425 -11.61 30.87 -3.31
C LEU A 425 -10.29 31.55 -3.67
N ARG A 426 -9.65 31.16 -4.80
CA ARG A 426 -8.38 31.69 -5.30
C ARG A 426 -7.22 31.59 -4.30
N LEU A 427 -7.29 30.61 -3.41
CA LEU A 427 -6.20 30.28 -2.50
C LEU A 427 -5.09 29.49 -3.22
N LEU A 428 -5.46 28.69 -4.22
CA LEU A 428 -4.54 28.03 -5.15
C LEU A 428 -4.82 28.51 -6.58
N ASP A 429 -3.78 28.65 -7.36
CA ASP A 429 -3.83 28.96 -8.79
C ASP A 429 -3.32 27.77 -9.65
N GLU A 430 -3.37 27.91 -10.98
CA GLU A 430 -2.90 26.89 -11.92
C GLU A 430 -1.40 26.55 -11.77
N LYS A 431 -0.59 27.54 -11.31
CA LYS A 431 0.84 27.29 -11.07
C LYS A 431 1.03 26.43 -9.84
N ASP A 432 0.21 26.63 -8.80
CA ASP A 432 0.23 25.76 -7.61
C ASP A 432 -0.15 24.33 -7.97
N VAL A 433 -1.14 24.14 -8.85
CA VAL A 433 -1.54 22.82 -9.35
C VAL A 433 -0.42 22.18 -10.18
N SER A 434 0.17 22.93 -11.11
CA SER A 434 1.19 22.39 -12.02
C SER A 434 2.52 22.07 -11.32
N SER A 435 2.94 22.89 -10.36
CA SER A 435 4.26 22.78 -9.70
C SER A 435 4.20 22.18 -8.28
N GLY A 436 3.04 22.22 -7.63
CA GLY A 436 2.87 21.78 -6.25
C GLY A 436 2.37 20.35 -6.10
N ILE A 437 1.97 19.70 -7.19
CA ILE A 437 1.45 18.34 -7.19
C ILE A 437 2.51 17.37 -7.71
N SER A 438 2.65 16.23 -7.05
CA SER A 438 3.48 15.14 -7.54
C SER A 438 2.74 14.35 -8.63
N TRP A 439 2.77 14.87 -9.88
CA TRP A 439 2.19 14.19 -11.02
C TRP A 439 2.77 12.79 -11.25
N SER A 440 4.06 12.60 -10.96
CA SER A 440 4.70 11.30 -11.00
C SER A 440 4.03 10.29 -10.08
N SER A 441 3.70 10.68 -8.84
CA SER A 441 3.01 9.79 -7.89
C SER A 441 1.61 9.39 -8.38
N LEU A 442 0.85 10.33 -8.99
CA LEU A 442 -0.47 10.04 -9.54
C LEU A 442 -0.39 9.07 -10.72
N LEU A 443 0.57 9.28 -11.62
CA LEU A 443 0.77 8.41 -12.79
C LEU A 443 1.25 7.02 -12.39
N ILE A 444 2.17 6.91 -11.42
CA ILE A 444 2.63 5.63 -10.88
C ILE A 444 1.46 4.87 -10.23
N LEU A 445 0.61 5.57 -9.47
CA LEU A 445 -0.54 4.96 -8.82
C LEU A 445 -1.54 4.42 -9.86
N GLY A 446 -1.95 5.25 -10.84
CA GLY A 446 -2.86 4.82 -11.90
C GLY A 446 -2.31 3.66 -12.73
N SER A 447 -1.03 3.74 -13.11
CA SER A 447 -0.37 2.66 -13.85
C SER A 447 -0.23 1.39 -13.02
N GLY A 448 -0.02 1.52 -11.71
CA GLY A 448 0.01 0.40 -10.79
C GLY A 448 -1.31 -0.36 -10.73
N ILE A 449 -2.41 0.37 -10.60
CA ILE A 449 -3.76 -0.20 -10.64
C ILE A 449 -4.02 -0.89 -12.00
N ALA A 450 -3.58 -0.28 -13.12
CA ALA A 450 -3.68 -0.87 -14.45
C ALA A 450 -2.90 -2.19 -14.56
N LEU A 451 -1.64 -2.19 -14.10
CA LEU A 451 -0.77 -3.38 -14.12
C LEU A 451 -1.33 -4.51 -13.26
N GLY A 452 -1.71 -4.19 -12.03
CA GLY A 452 -2.26 -5.19 -11.13
C GLY A 452 -3.58 -5.78 -11.64
N GLY A 453 -4.45 -4.95 -12.22
CA GLY A 453 -5.64 -5.43 -12.88
C GLY A 453 -5.33 -6.35 -14.06
N ALA A 454 -4.34 -6.00 -14.90
CA ALA A 454 -3.89 -6.86 -15.99
C ALA A 454 -3.32 -8.20 -15.47
N MET A 455 -2.57 -8.19 -14.36
CA MET A 455 -2.06 -9.42 -13.74
C MET A 455 -3.18 -10.33 -13.24
N ILE A 456 -4.26 -9.75 -12.74
CA ILE A 456 -5.43 -10.50 -12.26
C ILE A 456 -6.22 -11.04 -13.45
N ASP A 457 -6.57 -10.21 -14.43
CA ASP A 457 -7.34 -10.62 -15.61
C ASP A 457 -6.65 -11.74 -16.42
N THR A 458 -5.32 -11.73 -16.47
CA THR A 458 -4.54 -12.78 -17.14
C THR A 458 -4.30 -14.03 -16.30
N GLY A 459 -4.79 -14.08 -15.07
CA GLY A 459 -4.54 -15.16 -14.12
C GLY A 459 -3.10 -15.22 -13.58
N LEU A 460 -2.22 -14.29 -14.00
CA LEU A 460 -0.81 -14.29 -13.60
C LEU A 460 -0.64 -14.21 -12.08
N SER A 461 -1.43 -13.38 -11.41
CA SER A 461 -1.40 -13.26 -9.94
C SER A 461 -1.68 -14.58 -9.25
N SER A 462 -2.70 -15.29 -9.72
CA SER A 462 -3.08 -16.63 -9.19
C SER A 462 -2.01 -17.67 -9.48
N PHE A 463 -1.41 -17.64 -10.68
CA PHE A 463 -0.30 -18.53 -11.02
C PHE A 463 0.91 -18.33 -10.11
N ILE A 464 1.33 -17.08 -9.86
CA ILE A 464 2.44 -16.78 -8.95
C ILE A 464 2.10 -17.25 -7.53
N ALA A 465 0.87 -17.02 -7.07
CA ALA A 465 0.40 -17.48 -5.76
C ALA A 465 0.48 -19.02 -5.62
N LEU A 466 0.09 -19.75 -6.67
CA LEU A 466 0.22 -21.20 -6.71
C LEU A 466 1.69 -21.68 -6.60
N GLN A 467 2.63 -21.02 -7.30
CA GLN A 467 4.06 -21.35 -7.16
C GLN A 467 4.57 -21.08 -5.72
N MET A 468 3.95 -20.17 -4.99
CA MET A 468 4.27 -19.86 -3.60
C MET A 468 3.47 -20.72 -2.60
N SER A 469 2.61 -21.63 -3.04
CA SER A 469 1.80 -22.51 -2.17
C SER A 469 2.64 -23.36 -1.20
N GLY A 470 3.90 -23.64 -1.55
CA GLY A 470 4.87 -24.26 -0.64
C GLY A 470 5.07 -23.51 0.68
N LEU A 471 4.70 -22.23 0.76
CA LEU A 471 4.68 -21.49 2.03
C LEU A 471 3.62 -22.01 3.00
N GLY A 472 2.63 -22.76 2.55
CA GLY A 472 1.60 -23.38 3.39
C GLY A 472 2.12 -24.43 4.39
N ILE A 473 3.36 -24.88 4.26
CA ILE A 473 4.02 -25.70 5.29
C ILE A 473 4.32 -24.93 6.57
N PHE A 474 4.35 -23.60 6.51
CA PHE A 474 4.62 -22.73 7.65
C PHE A 474 3.33 -22.27 8.32
N PRO A 475 3.32 -22.03 9.63
CA PRO A 475 2.21 -21.39 10.32
C PRO A 475 1.90 -20.01 9.70
N SER A 476 0.63 -19.61 9.65
CA SER A 476 0.17 -18.37 9.01
C SER A 476 0.94 -17.12 9.49
N PHE A 477 1.22 -17.01 10.80
CA PHE A 477 1.97 -15.87 11.34
C PHE A 477 3.41 -15.81 10.78
N LEU A 478 4.05 -16.95 10.51
CA LEU A 478 5.41 -16.98 9.93
C LEU A 478 5.37 -16.56 8.46
N VAL A 479 4.34 -16.96 7.72
CA VAL A 479 4.10 -16.49 6.35
C VAL A 479 3.95 -14.97 6.31
N VAL A 480 3.18 -14.39 7.23
CA VAL A 480 3.03 -12.93 7.38
C VAL A 480 4.38 -12.25 7.62
N ILE A 481 5.23 -12.81 8.49
CA ILE A 481 6.59 -12.28 8.73
C ILE A 481 7.43 -12.36 7.45
N ILE A 482 7.43 -13.48 6.76
CA ILE A 482 8.19 -13.67 5.51
C ILE A 482 7.76 -12.65 4.46
N ILE A 483 6.46 -12.45 4.27
CA ILE A 483 5.92 -11.48 3.32
C ILE A 483 6.29 -10.04 3.73
N GLY A 484 6.18 -9.71 5.01
CA GLY A 484 6.62 -8.42 5.53
C GLY A 484 8.12 -8.16 5.32
N CYS A 485 8.98 -9.17 5.53
CA CYS A 485 10.40 -9.10 5.22
C CYS A 485 10.65 -8.87 3.72
N ILE A 486 9.96 -9.63 2.85
CA ILE A 486 10.07 -9.46 1.40
C ILE A 486 9.65 -8.03 1.00
N ALA A 487 8.57 -7.52 1.56
CA ALA A 487 8.07 -6.17 1.28
C ALA A 487 9.11 -5.10 1.64
N VAL A 488 9.73 -5.18 2.83
CA VAL A 488 10.81 -4.26 3.24
C VAL A 488 12.04 -4.42 2.35
N LEU A 489 12.47 -5.64 2.01
CA LEU A 489 13.63 -5.86 1.15
C LEU A 489 13.41 -5.32 -0.27
N VAL A 490 12.22 -5.52 -0.83
CA VAL A 490 11.88 -5.00 -2.16
C VAL A 490 11.87 -3.48 -2.16
N THR A 491 11.27 -2.84 -1.15
CA THR A 491 11.21 -1.36 -1.08
C THR A 491 12.57 -0.71 -0.86
N MET A 492 13.54 -1.38 -0.24
CA MET A 492 14.91 -0.87 -0.12
C MET A 492 15.60 -0.65 -1.47
N VAL A 493 15.18 -1.38 -2.51
CA VAL A 493 15.77 -1.32 -3.85
C VAL A 493 14.84 -0.61 -4.84
N ALA A 494 13.52 -0.78 -4.66
CA ALA A 494 12.47 -0.11 -5.44
C ALA A 494 11.88 1.07 -4.67
N SER A 495 11.15 1.94 -5.37
CA SER A 495 10.32 2.94 -4.68
C SER A 495 9.17 2.25 -3.92
N ASN A 496 8.73 2.84 -2.79
CA ASN A 496 7.63 2.31 -1.98
C ASN A 496 6.37 1.99 -2.82
N THR A 497 6.01 2.89 -3.72
CA THR A 497 4.86 2.70 -4.62
C THR A 497 5.11 1.58 -5.62
N GLY A 498 6.31 1.51 -6.21
CA GLY A 498 6.70 0.43 -7.13
C GLY A 498 6.66 -0.95 -6.47
N ALA A 499 7.18 -1.05 -5.24
CA ALA A 499 7.10 -2.28 -4.45
C ALA A 499 5.65 -2.69 -4.16
N ALA A 500 4.79 -1.75 -3.76
CA ALA A 500 3.37 -2.00 -3.50
C ALA A 500 2.63 -2.49 -4.75
N VAL A 501 2.86 -1.85 -5.90
CA VAL A 501 2.24 -2.20 -7.19
C VAL A 501 2.54 -3.64 -7.61
N ILE A 502 3.76 -4.11 -7.35
CA ILE A 502 4.17 -5.48 -7.71
C ILE A 502 3.63 -6.49 -6.69
N LEU A 503 3.72 -6.19 -5.39
CA LEU A 503 3.46 -7.17 -4.35
C LEU A 503 1.96 -7.32 -4.01
N ILE A 504 1.19 -6.23 -3.99
CA ILE A 504 -0.22 -6.28 -3.56
C ILE A 504 -1.09 -7.15 -4.49
N PRO A 505 -1.01 -7.08 -5.84
CA PRO A 505 -1.81 -7.94 -6.71
C PRO A 505 -1.55 -9.44 -6.54
N ILE A 506 -0.33 -9.80 -6.13
CA ILE A 506 0.06 -11.19 -5.86
C ILE A 506 -0.45 -11.64 -4.48
N ALA A 507 -0.55 -10.68 -3.55
CA ALA A 507 -0.87 -10.95 -2.15
C ALA A 507 -2.27 -11.54 -1.95
N ILE A 508 -3.26 -11.06 -2.70
CA ILE A 508 -4.66 -11.48 -2.53
C ILE A 508 -4.83 -12.96 -2.88
N PRO A 509 -4.49 -13.44 -4.09
CA PRO A 509 -4.61 -14.86 -4.41
C PRO A 509 -3.67 -15.74 -3.57
N LEU A 510 -2.49 -15.23 -3.19
CA LEU A 510 -1.59 -15.95 -2.29
C LEU A 510 -2.22 -16.17 -0.91
N ALA A 511 -2.78 -15.13 -0.31
CA ALA A 511 -3.43 -15.20 0.99
C ALA A 511 -4.62 -16.17 0.95
N THR A 512 -5.47 -16.06 -0.08
CA THR A 512 -6.61 -16.96 -0.30
C THR A 512 -6.14 -18.42 -0.44
N GLY A 513 -5.12 -18.69 -1.26
CA GLY A 513 -4.58 -20.04 -1.46
C GLY A 513 -3.94 -20.65 -0.21
N LEU A 514 -3.48 -19.82 0.74
CA LEU A 514 -2.91 -20.25 2.01
C LEU A 514 -3.94 -20.27 3.16
N GLY A 515 -5.19 -19.88 2.92
CA GLY A 515 -6.21 -19.76 3.96
C GLY A 515 -5.94 -18.65 4.97
N ILE A 516 -5.22 -17.60 4.55
CA ILE A 516 -4.91 -16.41 5.36
C ILE A 516 -5.86 -15.28 4.92
N ASP A 517 -6.30 -14.45 5.85
CA ASP A 517 -7.11 -13.27 5.51
C ASP A 517 -6.39 -12.38 4.49
N PRO A 518 -6.92 -12.20 3.26
CA PRO A 518 -6.29 -11.35 2.26
C PRO A 518 -6.12 -9.90 2.70
N LEU A 519 -7.07 -9.37 3.50
CA LEU A 519 -6.97 -8.03 4.06
C LEU A 519 -5.71 -7.88 4.92
N LEU A 520 -5.41 -8.89 5.75
CA LEU A 520 -4.21 -8.92 6.59
C LEU A 520 -2.94 -8.78 5.75
N ILE A 521 -2.79 -9.61 4.72
CA ILE A 521 -1.57 -9.63 3.90
C ILE A 521 -1.42 -8.32 3.11
N VAL A 522 -2.49 -7.81 2.51
CA VAL A 522 -2.48 -6.53 1.79
C VAL A 522 -2.07 -5.38 2.72
N MET A 523 -2.61 -5.33 3.93
CA MET A 523 -2.28 -4.30 4.92
C MET A 523 -0.83 -4.39 5.39
N VAL A 524 -0.34 -5.60 5.66
CA VAL A 524 1.06 -5.82 6.03
C VAL A 524 1.99 -5.34 4.92
N ILE A 525 1.73 -5.69 3.65
CA ILE A 525 2.54 -5.23 2.52
C ILE A 525 2.48 -3.71 2.39
N ALA A 526 1.30 -3.11 2.36
CA ALA A 526 1.14 -1.66 2.17
C ALA A 526 1.88 -0.83 3.22
N ILE A 527 1.90 -1.31 4.46
CA ILE A 527 2.61 -0.66 5.56
C ILE A 527 4.11 -0.97 5.48
N ALA A 528 4.49 -2.22 5.26
CA ALA A 528 5.89 -2.65 5.25
C ALA A 528 6.69 -2.01 4.09
N VAL A 529 6.12 -1.84 2.90
CA VAL A 529 6.79 -1.14 1.79
C VAL A 529 7.05 0.33 2.07
N SER A 530 6.38 0.93 3.05
CA SER A 530 6.66 2.30 3.50
C SER A 530 7.72 2.36 4.61
N MET A 531 8.25 1.22 5.05
CA MET A 531 9.23 1.11 6.14
C MET A 531 10.64 0.89 5.57
N ASP A 532 11.18 1.90 4.92
CA ASP A 532 12.56 1.90 4.40
C ASP A 532 13.32 3.08 5.02
N PHE A 533 14.22 2.72 5.95
CA PHE A 533 14.98 3.68 6.75
C PHE A 533 16.50 3.54 6.56
N ALA A 534 16.97 2.44 5.93
CA ALA A 534 18.39 2.14 5.86
C ALA A 534 19.12 2.97 4.80
N LEU A 535 18.53 3.13 3.60
CA LEU A 535 19.22 3.73 2.47
C LEU A 535 18.81 5.20 2.25
N PRO A 536 19.78 6.09 1.94
CA PRO A 536 19.44 7.48 1.60
C PRO A 536 18.59 7.58 0.34
N THR A 537 18.70 6.63 -0.58
CA THR A 537 17.95 6.58 -1.84
C THR A 537 16.57 5.97 -1.70
N GLY A 538 16.28 5.29 -0.60
CA GLY A 538 15.01 4.58 -0.40
C GLY A 538 13.81 5.51 -0.31
N THR A 539 13.96 6.63 0.41
CA THR A 539 12.90 7.65 0.51
C THR A 539 13.44 9.07 0.33
N PRO A 540 12.64 10.00 -0.26
CA PRO A 540 13.05 11.41 -0.37
C PRO A 540 13.40 12.08 0.97
N PRO A 541 12.69 11.83 2.09
CA PRO A 541 13.11 12.31 3.40
C PRO A 541 14.52 11.88 3.79
N SER A 542 14.88 10.62 3.52
CA SER A 542 16.22 10.06 3.77
C SER A 542 17.28 10.73 2.90
N THR A 543 16.97 11.00 1.63
CA THR A 543 17.86 11.75 0.73
C THR A 543 18.11 13.18 1.24
N ILE A 544 17.06 13.89 1.68
CA ILE A 544 17.20 15.24 2.23
C ILE A 544 18.04 15.20 3.51
N ALA A 545 17.80 14.25 4.40
CA ALA A 545 18.59 14.09 5.63
C ALA A 545 20.07 13.85 5.33
N TYR A 546 20.37 12.94 4.41
CA TYR A 546 21.75 12.65 3.98
C TYR A 546 22.43 13.86 3.34
N SER A 547 21.72 14.63 2.50
CA SER A 547 22.25 15.82 1.82
C SER A 547 22.67 16.94 2.78
N THR A 548 22.24 16.92 4.04
CA THR A 548 22.68 17.87 5.07
C THR A 548 24.16 17.74 5.43
N GLY A 549 24.80 16.61 5.09
CA GLY A 549 26.18 16.28 5.47
C GLY A 549 26.37 16.02 6.96
N LYS A 550 25.29 15.90 7.75
CA LYS A 550 25.36 15.61 9.20
C LYS A 550 25.54 14.14 9.52
N VAL A 551 25.15 13.26 8.61
CA VAL A 551 25.16 11.81 8.79
C VAL A 551 25.97 11.18 7.67
N GLU A 552 26.90 10.30 8.03
CA GLU A 552 27.65 9.50 7.07
C GLU A 552 26.80 8.35 6.53
N MET A 553 27.07 7.89 5.29
CA MET A 553 26.39 6.75 4.68
C MET A 553 26.36 5.52 5.61
N ARG A 554 27.51 5.17 6.17
CA ARG A 554 27.65 4.02 7.08
C ARG A 554 26.79 4.16 8.34
N GLU A 555 26.73 5.37 8.90
CA GLU A 555 25.91 5.66 10.09
C GLU A 555 24.43 5.54 9.76
N MET A 556 24.01 6.07 8.61
CA MET A 556 22.63 5.98 8.16
C MET A 556 22.20 4.54 7.94
N VAL A 557 22.99 3.76 7.17
CA VAL A 557 22.71 2.35 6.91
C VAL A 557 22.64 1.54 8.21
N THR A 558 23.64 1.65 9.08
CA THR A 558 23.68 0.86 10.33
C THR A 558 22.57 1.25 11.31
N THR A 559 22.16 2.51 11.31
CA THR A 559 21.06 2.99 12.17
C THR A 559 19.71 2.57 11.60
N GLY A 560 19.52 2.74 10.28
CA GLY A 560 18.28 2.46 9.58
C GLY A 560 17.96 0.96 9.51
N LEU A 561 18.94 0.09 9.23
CA LEU A 561 18.73 -1.36 9.22
C LEU A 561 18.15 -1.89 10.54
N ILE A 562 18.54 -1.32 11.67
CA ILE A 562 17.93 -1.70 12.96
C ILE A 562 16.49 -1.18 13.05
N VAL A 563 16.22 0.00 12.51
CA VAL A 563 14.85 0.54 12.45
C VAL A 563 13.98 -0.31 11.52
N ASP A 564 14.50 -0.75 10.37
CA ASP A 564 13.81 -1.66 9.44
C ASP A 564 13.47 -2.99 10.13
N LEU A 565 14.43 -3.56 10.87
CA LEU A 565 14.19 -4.79 11.65
C LEU A 565 13.12 -4.58 12.73
N ILE A 566 13.17 -3.46 13.46
CA ILE A 566 12.14 -3.10 14.43
C ILE A 566 10.79 -2.96 13.73
N ALA A 567 10.75 -2.33 12.56
CA ALA A 567 9.52 -2.14 11.79
C ALA A 567 8.90 -3.48 11.36
N ILE A 568 9.70 -4.41 10.83
CA ILE A 568 9.23 -5.76 10.49
C ILE A 568 8.61 -6.42 11.73
N LEU A 569 9.31 -6.44 12.86
CA LEU A 569 8.80 -7.06 14.09
C LEU A 569 7.53 -6.38 14.61
N VAL A 570 7.47 -5.05 14.59
CA VAL A 570 6.29 -4.31 15.05
C VAL A 570 5.10 -4.56 14.14
N VAL A 571 5.27 -4.44 12.83
CA VAL A 571 4.16 -4.59 11.87
C VAL A 571 3.66 -6.04 11.85
N THR A 572 4.55 -7.03 11.76
CA THR A 572 4.17 -8.42 11.53
C THR A 572 3.80 -9.19 12.81
N ILE A 573 4.21 -8.73 13.99
CA ILE A 573 3.91 -9.40 15.25
C ILE A 573 2.95 -8.56 16.10
N ILE A 574 3.38 -7.33 16.47
CA ILE A 574 2.63 -6.55 17.47
C ILE A 574 1.34 -6.02 16.86
N VAL A 575 1.42 -5.43 15.65
CA VAL A 575 0.27 -4.75 15.06
C VAL A 575 -0.71 -5.76 14.47
N VAL A 576 -0.23 -6.85 13.87
CA VAL A 576 -1.09 -7.95 13.41
C VAL A 576 -1.87 -8.56 14.58
N TRP A 577 -1.20 -8.81 15.72
CA TRP A 577 -1.89 -9.28 16.93
C TRP A 577 -2.93 -8.27 17.44
N LEU A 578 -2.60 -6.97 17.41
CA LEU A 578 -3.52 -5.90 17.79
C LEU A 578 -4.75 -5.84 16.87
N TRP A 579 -4.54 -5.99 15.56
CA TRP A 579 -5.64 -6.02 14.58
C TRP A 579 -6.56 -7.22 14.79
N GLY A 580 -6.00 -8.40 15.07
CA GLY A 580 -6.79 -9.58 15.44
C GLY A 580 -7.58 -9.38 16.72
N PHE A 581 -6.96 -8.78 17.75
CA PHE A 581 -7.63 -8.47 19.02
C PHE A 581 -8.82 -7.51 18.86
N PHE A 582 -8.72 -6.54 17.96
CA PHE A 582 -9.84 -5.64 17.62
C PHE A 582 -10.81 -6.22 16.59
N GLY A 583 -10.61 -7.44 16.11
CA GLY A 583 -11.46 -8.08 15.11
C GLY A 583 -11.39 -7.40 13.74
N LEU A 584 -10.28 -6.73 13.42
CA LEU A 584 -10.08 -6.06 12.13
C LEU A 584 -9.65 -7.03 11.04
N VAL A 585 -8.99 -8.12 11.41
CA VAL A 585 -8.51 -9.20 10.55
C VAL A 585 -8.64 -10.54 11.27
N VAL A 586 -8.68 -11.62 10.50
CA VAL A 586 -8.63 -13.00 11.02
C VAL A 586 -7.19 -13.51 10.90
N LEU A 587 -6.65 -14.05 12.01
CA LEU A 587 -5.29 -14.59 12.09
C LEU A 587 -5.23 -16.08 11.77
#